data_4fd061e9ae46a76b8c107251e7e353fe
#
_entry.id   4fd061e9ae46a76b8c107251e7e353fe
#
_cell.length_a   1.000
_cell.length_b   1.000
_cell.length_c   1.000
_cell.angle_alpha   90.00
_cell.angle_beta   90.00
_cell.angle_gamma   90.00
#
_symmetry.space_group_name_H-M   'P 1'
#
loop_
_entity.id
_entity.type
_entity.pdbx_description
1 polymer ?
#
loop_
_entity_poly.entity_id
_entity_poly.type
_entity_poly.pdbx_seq_one_letter_code
_entity_poly.pdbx_strand_id
1 'polypeptide(L)'
;MLVVPPRALLNPVQLTRGRRVSWTPLQAADSRRNAAPLSTHQLLACVLAMWHAQHQHVSSISPMDAFLLSLPTQFDTTPLTWALDGKASLLDALPPSATHKHRMVQARYEPDWARVRALDKVTLASIWSCISFIPEPPPIDEHDFIWGWLCVNSRCVYMDLHYAKHEDNFTLAPLLDMANHTKHPKKECRVRFSSMDGLELYAPLEASLQEGEEVCITYGLHDNATLLTEYGFVLPHHVGEDDRQKQANHWHGNPHAGVWLDEAVEHMVQSQGEAGAWKRSLLQQAGYWGDYTIHPCPAPAHPSHRLHTALRLLCMDVDFHAQEHGGLHARLSTNPRTQSAYTPQDAERVWRLVMQGRREQVSASNEQSVRDMVISLCDDITSGHATRLDNLKGADNVSASMVRALLEEECHIASLVKASTERADPW
;
A
#
# COMPACT_ATOMS: atom_id res chain seq x y z
N MET A 1 1.68 6.32 30.44
CA MET A 1 1.30 4.96 30.04
C MET A 1 -0.21 4.85 30.07
N LEU A 2 -0.84 4.45 28.98
CA LEU A 2 -2.25 4.09 28.87
C LEU A 2 -2.33 2.56 28.79
N VAL A 3 -3.30 1.95 29.48
CA VAL A 3 -3.53 0.49 29.44
C VAL A 3 -4.95 0.21 28.98
N VAL A 4 -5.08 -0.57 27.91
CA VAL A 4 -6.38 -1.10 27.44
C VAL A 4 -6.47 -2.56 27.89
N PRO A 5 -7.36 -2.89 28.84
CA PRO A 5 -7.41 -4.23 29.41
C PRO A 5 -7.91 -5.25 28.38
N PRO A 6 -7.52 -6.54 28.48
CA PRO A 6 -7.90 -7.57 27.50
C PRO A 6 -9.40 -7.65 27.22
N ARG A 7 -10.23 -7.44 28.24
CA ARG A 7 -11.70 -7.49 28.14
C ARG A 7 -12.31 -6.38 27.28
N ALA A 8 -11.56 -5.30 27.03
CA ALA A 8 -12.00 -4.18 26.20
C ALA A 8 -11.61 -4.36 24.73
N LEU A 9 -10.76 -5.34 24.41
CA LEU A 9 -10.31 -5.63 23.06
C LEU A 9 -11.39 -6.39 22.29
N LEU A 10 -11.56 -6.07 21.01
CA LEU A 10 -12.47 -6.79 20.11
C LEU A 10 -11.63 -7.67 19.18
N ASN A 11 -11.65 -8.97 19.45
CA ASN A 11 -10.98 -10.00 18.65
C ASN A 11 -11.69 -11.36 18.81
N PRO A 12 -11.35 -12.37 18.01
CA PRO A 12 -12.04 -13.67 18.08
C PRO A 12 -12.01 -14.32 19.46
N VAL A 13 -10.91 -14.19 20.20
CA VAL A 13 -10.76 -14.77 21.54
C VAL A 13 -11.72 -14.12 22.54
N GLN A 14 -11.86 -12.80 22.50
CA GLN A 14 -12.74 -12.07 23.41
C GLN A 14 -14.23 -12.23 23.05
N LEU A 15 -14.56 -12.31 21.77
CA LEU A 15 -15.92 -12.58 21.31
C LEU A 15 -16.49 -13.91 21.84
N THR A 16 -15.63 -14.90 22.07
CA THR A 16 -16.03 -16.24 22.53
C THR A 16 -15.89 -16.44 24.05
N ARG A 17 -15.24 -15.50 24.76
CA ARG A 17 -14.94 -15.62 26.19
C ARG A 17 -16.20 -15.64 27.04
N GLY A 18 -16.33 -16.68 27.86
CA GLY A 18 -17.45 -16.82 28.80
C GLY A 18 -18.75 -17.37 28.21
N ARG A 19 -18.77 -17.70 26.93
CA ARG A 19 -19.91 -18.36 26.29
C ARG A 19 -19.64 -19.86 26.10
N ARG A 20 -20.66 -20.70 26.32
CA ARG A 20 -20.60 -22.15 26.02
C ARG A 20 -20.69 -22.39 24.49
N VAL A 21 -19.96 -21.65 23.73
CA VAL A 21 -19.86 -21.85 22.30
C VAL A 21 -18.57 -22.59 22.11
N SER A 22 -18.65 -23.84 21.66
CA SER A 22 -17.49 -24.60 21.17
C SER A 22 -17.03 -24.03 19.83
N TRP A 23 -16.72 -22.75 19.88
CA TRP A 23 -16.23 -21.96 18.77
C TRP A 23 -14.71 -21.92 18.85
N THR A 24 -14.09 -22.57 17.97
CA THR A 24 -13.01 -21.90 17.32
C THR A 24 -13.72 -20.95 16.34
N PRO A 25 -13.55 -19.63 16.43
CA PRO A 25 -14.25 -18.65 15.59
C PRO A 25 -14.14 -18.94 14.10
N LEU A 26 -13.15 -19.69 13.78
CA LEU A 26 -12.77 -20.19 12.50
C LEU A 26 -13.49 -21.50 12.11
N GLN A 27 -14.32 -22.08 12.97
CA GLN A 27 -15.01 -23.37 12.77
C GLN A 27 -16.54 -23.27 12.80
N ALA A 28 -17.14 -22.09 12.67
CA ALA A 28 -18.53 -21.99 12.27
C ALA A 28 -18.67 -22.43 10.81
N ALA A 29 -18.06 -23.51 10.49
CA ALA A 29 -18.32 -24.21 9.27
C ALA A 29 -19.72 -24.81 9.39
N ASP A 30 -20.61 -24.44 8.48
CA ASP A 30 -21.70 -25.28 8.11
C ASP A 30 -21.16 -26.72 8.01
N SER A 31 -21.45 -27.53 9.02
CA SER A 31 -21.01 -28.94 9.09
C SER A 31 -21.53 -29.78 7.90
N ARG A 32 -22.38 -29.18 7.06
CA ARG A 32 -22.99 -29.78 5.87
C ARG A 32 -22.24 -29.46 4.56
N ARG A 33 -21.27 -28.52 4.55
CA ARG A 33 -20.68 -28.04 3.29
C ARG A 33 -19.16 -28.03 3.19
N ASN A 34 -18.37 -28.55 4.08
CA ASN A 34 -16.90 -28.44 3.99
C ASN A 34 -16.39 -26.98 3.73
N ALA A 35 -17.14 -26.00 4.14
CA ALA A 35 -16.78 -24.61 3.90
C ALA A 35 -15.60 -24.22 4.81
N ALA A 36 -14.60 -23.55 4.24
CA ALA A 36 -13.50 -23.01 5.02
C ALA A 36 -14.00 -22.06 6.13
N PRO A 37 -13.33 -22.00 7.30
CA PRO A 37 -13.66 -21.07 8.37
C PRO A 37 -13.57 -19.60 7.91
N LEU A 38 -14.26 -18.69 8.59
CA LEU A 38 -14.06 -17.25 8.40
C LEU A 38 -12.68 -16.85 8.90
N SER A 39 -12.01 -15.96 8.19
CA SER A 39 -10.83 -15.27 8.72
C SER A 39 -11.23 -14.34 9.86
N THR A 40 -10.26 -13.93 10.68
CA THR A 40 -10.51 -12.90 11.71
C THR A 40 -11.05 -11.62 11.10
N HIS A 41 -10.53 -11.21 9.94
CA HIS A 41 -11.00 -10.02 9.23
C HIS A 41 -12.48 -10.14 8.83
N GLN A 42 -12.85 -11.24 8.18
CA GLN A 42 -14.25 -11.52 7.79
C GLN A 42 -15.19 -11.55 8.99
N LEU A 43 -14.76 -12.19 10.10
CA LEU A 43 -15.56 -12.28 11.30
C LEU A 43 -15.81 -10.90 11.94
N LEU A 44 -14.73 -10.12 12.15
CA LEU A 44 -14.86 -8.79 12.77
C LEU A 44 -15.63 -7.83 11.86
N ALA A 45 -15.40 -7.86 10.55
CA ALA A 45 -16.16 -7.07 9.58
C ALA A 45 -17.66 -7.41 9.62
N CYS A 46 -18.01 -8.70 9.69
CA CYS A 46 -19.40 -9.15 9.81
C CYS A 46 -20.04 -8.68 11.13
N VAL A 47 -19.32 -8.78 12.25
CA VAL A 47 -19.76 -8.29 13.57
C VAL A 47 -20.06 -6.79 13.53
N LEU A 48 -19.13 -6.00 12.99
CA LEU A 48 -19.26 -4.55 12.87
C LEU A 48 -20.39 -4.16 11.92
N ALA A 49 -20.53 -4.85 10.79
CA ALA A 49 -21.63 -4.64 9.84
C ALA A 49 -23.00 -4.86 10.50
N MET A 50 -23.17 -5.96 11.21
CA MET A 50 -24.44 -6.25 11.95
C MET A 50 -24.70 -5.19 13.02
N TRP A 51 -23.66 -4.76 13.73
CA TRP A 51 -23.81 -3.70 14.72
C TRP A 51 -24.22 -2.37 14.04
N HIS A 52 -23.59 -2.01 12.94
CA HIS A 52 -23.90 -0.80 12.17
C HIS A 52 -25.34 -0.80 11.67
N ALA A 53 -25.80 -1.89 11.07
CA ALA A 53 -27.17 -2.06 10.61
C ALA A 53 -28.22 -1.94 11.74
N GLN A 54 -27.88 -2.40 12.96
CA GLN A 54 -28.78 -2.34 14.13
C GLN A 54 -28.85 -0.94 14.76
N HIS A 55 -27.76 -0.17 14.73
CA HIS A 55 -27.59 1.03 15.58
C HIS A 55 -28.32 2.27 15.10
N GLN A 56 -29.03 2.23 14.01
CA GLN A 56 -29.95 3.30 13.64
C GLN A 56 -31.12 3.50 14.64
N HIS A 57 -31.24 2.62 15.70
CA HIS A 57 -32.43 2.57 16.57
C HIS A 57 -32.16 2.29 18.08
N VAL A 58 -30.96 2.51 18.63
CA VAL A 58 -30.64 2.10 20.02
C VAL A 58 -30.92 3.17 21.07
N SER A 59 -31.59 2.75 22.17
CA SER A 59 -31.99 3.58 23.32
C SER A 59 -31.12 3.42 24.60
N SER A 60 -30.17 2.47 24.63
CA SER A 60 -29.24 2.30 25.76
C SER A 60 -27.83 2.02 25.25
N ILE A 61 -26.81 2.61 25.86
CA ILE A 61 -25.42 2.54 25.43
C ILE A 61 -24.60 1.72 26.42
N SER A 62 -24.11 0.54 25.95
CA SER A 62 -23.08 -0.21 26.67
C SER A 62 -21.68 0.42 26.43
N PRO A 63 -20.66 0.09 27.24
CA PRO A 63 -19.29 0.53 26.96
C PRO A 63 -18.77 0.11 25.57
N MET A 64 -19.22 -1.03 25.05
CA MET A 64 -18.90 -1.49 23.70
C MET A 64 -19.61 -0.61 22.65
N ASP A 65 -20.89 -0.28 22.86
CA ASP A 65 -21.62 0.61 21.97
C ASP A 65 -20.98 2.01 21.95
N ALA A 66 -20.56 2.53 23.11
CA ALA A 66 -19.84 3.81 23.19
C ALA A 66 -18.55 3.80 22.37
N PHE A 67 -17.79 2.71 22.40
CA PHE A 67 -16.62 2.55 21.54
C PHE A 67 -17.00 2.49 20.07
N LEU A 68 -17.95 1.65 19.70
CA LEU A 68 -18.37 1.48 18.29
C LEU A 68 -18.97 2.78 17.72
N LEU A 69 -19.66 3.59 18.55
CA LEU A 69 -20.13 4.93 18.16
C LEU A 69 -19.00 5.95 18.00
N SER A 70 -17.80 5.69 18.51
CA SER A 70 -16.61 6.53 18.28
C SER A 70 -15.89 6.24 16.96
N LEU A 71 -16.25 5.14 16.27
CA LEU A 71 -15.72 4.81 14.94
C LEU A 71 -16.21 5.84 13.89
N PRO A 72 -15.52 5.99 12.76
CA PRO A 72 -15.97 6.89 11.69
C PRO A 72 -17.39 6.55 11.25
N THR A 73 -18.21 7.56 11.04
CA THR A 73 -19.58 7.37 10.55
C THR A 73 -19.61 6.93 9.08
N GLN A 74 -18.56 7.29 8.31
CA GLN A 74 -18.44 6.99 6.89
C GLN A 74 -16.97 6.96 6.47
N PHE A 75 -16.68 6.34 5.32
CA PHE A 75 -15.36 6.24 4.70
C PHE A 75 -15.34 6.88 3.32
N ASP A 76 -15.90 8.08 3.18
CA ASP A 76 -16.07 8.79 1.90
C ASP A 76 -14.78 9.24 1.23
N THR A 77 -13.66 9.19 1.95
CA THR A 77 -12.32 9.49 1.44
C THR A 77 -11.53 8.27 0.95
N THR A 78 -12.05 7.05 1.19
CA THR A 78 -11.38 5.80 0.81
C THR A 78 -11.80 5.36 -0.60
N PRO A 79 -10.88 5.13 -1.55
CA PRO A 79 -11.23 4.77 -2.93
C PRO A 79 -12.17 3.56 -3.07
N LEU A 80 -12.15 2.62 -2.13
CA LEU A 80 -13.01 1.44 -2.14
C LEU A 80 -14.51 1.79 -2.12
N THR A 81 -14.91 2.89 -1.48
CA THR A 81 -16.32 3.32 -1.41
C THR A 81 -16.75 4.16 -2.60
N TRP A 82 -15.82 4.76 -3.36
CA TRP A 82 -16.14 5.78 -4.35
C TRP A 82 -17.06 5.30 -5.47
N ALA A 83 -16.96 4.02 -5.87
CA ALA A 83 -17.85 3.46 -6.88
C ALA A 83 -19.30 3.39 -6.36
N LEU A 84 -19.50 2.99 -5.09
CA LEU A 84 -20.81 2.91 -4.45
C LEU A 84 -21.39 4.30 -4.15
N ASP A 85 -20.53 5.25 -3.81
CA ASP A 85 -20.92 6.62 -3.43
C ASP A 85 -21.13 7.57 -4.64
N GLY A 86 -21.10 7.05 -5.86
CA GLY A 86 -21.27 7.87 -7.08
C GLY A 86 -20.07 8.75 -7.40
N LYS A 87 -18.88 8.47 -6.83
CA LYS A 87 -17.63 9.20 -7.04
C LYS A 87 -16.67 8.46 -7.99
N ALA A 88 -17.19 7.62 -8.88
CA ALA A 88 -16.38 6.78 -9.78
C ALA A 88 -15.38 7.59 -10.63
N SER A 89 -15.69 8.84 -10.98
CA SER A 89 -14.76 9.73 -11.70
C SER A 89 -13.46 10.02 -10.95
N LEU A 90 -13.44 9.91 -9.62
CA LEU A 90 -12.21 10.05 -8.83
C LEU A 90 -11.29 8.84 -9.00
N LEU A 91 -11.84 7.65 -9.27
CA LEU A 91 -11.03 6.45 -9.57
C LEU A 91 -10.24 6.63 -10.86
N ASP A 92 -10.83 7.26 -11.88
CA ASP A 92 -10.16 7.55 -13.16
C ASP A 92 -9.06 8.61 -13.00
N ALA A 93 -9.17 9.46 -12.00
CA ALA A 93 -8.18 10.49 -11.69
C ALA A 93 -7.00 9.98 -10.84
N LEU A 94 -7.10 8.78 -10.25
CA LEU A 94 -6.01 8.21 -9.45
C LEU A 94 -4.74 8.02 -10.31
N PRO A 95 -3.53 8.30 -9.76
CA PRO A 95 -2.30 7.92 -10.42
C PRO A 95 -2.16 6.39 -10.50
N PRO A 96 -1.33 5.85 -11.42
CA PRO A 96 -1.13 4.40 -11.57
C PRO A 96 -0.75 3.68 -10.27
N SER A 97 0.06 4.31 -9.42
CA SER A 97 0.45 3.82 -8.09
C SER A 97 -0.76 3.55 -7.20
N ALA A 98 -1.65 4.55 -7.05
CA ALA A 98 -2.86 4.42 -6.24
C ALA A 98 -3.91 3.52 -6.90
N THR A 99 -4.02 3.52 -8.24
CA THR A 99 -4.89 2.59 -8.97
C THR A 99 -4.48 1.14 -8.71
N HIS A 100 -3.19 0.84 -8.77
CA HIS A 100 -2.67 -0.49 -8.45
C HIS A 100 -3.00 -0.90 -7.00
N LYS A 101 -2.73 -0.03 -6.02
CA LYS A 101 -3.05 -0.29 -4.60
C LYS A 101 -4.55 -0.47 -4.38
N HIS A 102 -5.38 0.38 -5.00
CA HIS A 102 -6.84 0.24 -4.93
C HIS A 102 -7.32 -1.12 -5.44
N ARG A 103 -6.80 -1.59 -6.59
CA ARG A 103 -7.13 -2.94 -7.12
C ARG A 103 -6.73 -4.05 -6.13
N MET A 104 -5.61 -3.90 -5.42
CA MET A 104 -5.20 -4.86 -4.38
C MET A 104 -6.16 -4.88 -3.20
N VAL A 105 -6.64 -3.70 -2.74
CA VAL A 105 -7.66 -3.60 -1.68
C VAL A 105 -8.96 -4.24 -2.14
N GLN A 106 -9.42 -3.92 -3.33
CA GLN A 106 -10.63 -4.47 -3.93
C GLN A 106 -10.56 -6.00 -4.06
N ALA A 107 -9.44 -6.54 -4.51
CA ALA A 107 -9.21 -7.99 -4.64
C ALA A 107 -9.24 -8.74 -3.28
N ARG A 108 -9.03 -8.04 -2.15
CA ARG A 108 -9.24 -8.61 -0.80
C ARG A 108 -10.69 -8.46 -0.33
N TYR A 109 -11.31 -7.32 -0.61
CA TYR A 109 -12.67 -7.01 -0.20
C TYR A 109 -13.73 -7.91 -0.88
N GLU A 110 -13.67 -8.04 -2.20
CA GLU A 110 -14.70 -8.76 -2.98
C GLU A 110 -14.91 -10.23 -2.54
N PRO A 111 -13.87 -11.05 -2.35
CA PRO A 111 -14.04 -12.40 -1.82
C PRO A 111 -14.60 -12.43 -0.39
N ASP A 112 -14.22 -11.46 0.45
CA ASP A 112 -14.71 -11.35 1.82
C ASP A 112 -16.21 -11.04 1.84
N TRP A 113 -16.66 -10.07 1.04
CA TRP A 113 -18.08 -9.78 0.89
C TRP A 113 -18.85 -10.98 0.30
N ALA A 114 -18.33 -11.59 -0.76
CA ALA A 114 -18.95 -12.78 -1.35
C ALA A 114 -19.11 -13.92 -0.33
N ARG A 115 -18.14 -14.09 0.57
CA ARG A 115 -18.16 -15.09 1.63
C ARG A 115 -19.20 -14.76 2.70
N VAL A 116 -19.25 -13.53 3.19
CA VAL A 116 -20.15 -13.14 4.28
C VAL A 116 -21.61 -13.09 3.83
N ARG A 117 -21.91 -12.54 2.67
CA ARG A 117 -23.29 -12.53 2.13
C ARG A 117 -23.87 -13.92 1.83
N ALA A 118 -23.01 -14.94 1.72
CA ALA A 118 -23.41 -16.34 1.52
C ALA A 118 -23.63 -17.12 2.82
N LEU A 119 -23.43 -16.48 4.00
CA LEU A 119 -23.68 -17.12 5.29
C LEU A 119 -25.16 -17.38 5.51
N ASP A 120 -25.49 -18.54 6.09
CA ASP A 120 -26.86 -18.86 6.46
C ASP A 120 -27.31 -18.13 7.74
N LYS A 121 -28.62 -18.08 7.95
CA LYS A 121 -29.21 -17.40 9.11
C LYS A 121 -28.76 -17.97 10.45
N VAL A 122 -28.45 -19.27 10.52
CA VAL A 122 -28.01 -19.92 11.77
C VAL A 122 -26.61 -19.45 12.14
N THR A 123 -25.73 -19.39 11.13
CA THR A 123 -24.37 -18.86 11.30
C THR A 123 -24.38 -17.39 11.69
N LEU A 124 -25.15 -16.55 11.01
CA LEU A 124 -25.29 -15.13 11.33
C LEU A 124 -25.86 -14.93 12.75
N ALA A 125 -26.90 -15.68 13.14
CA ALA A 125 -27.44 -15.62 14.51
C ALA A 125 -26.43 -16.05 15.57
N SER A 126 -25.58 -17.04 15.26
CA SER A 126 -24.51 -17.46 16.15
C SER A 126 -23.45 -16.37 16.34
N ILE A 127 -23.01 -15.71 15.25
CA ILE A 127 -22.10 -14.57 15.30
C ILE A 127 -22.74 -13.42 16.08
N TRP A 128 -23.97 -13.06 15.76
CA TRP A 128 -24.71 -11.97 16.41
C TRP A 128 -24.85 -12.18 17.92
N SER A 129 -25.10 -13.41 18.35
CA SER A 129 -25.19 -13.75 19.76
C SER A 129 -23.91 -13.44 20.56
N CYS A 130 -22.78 -13.21 19.91
CA CYS A 130 -21.52 -12.83 20.57
C CYS A 130 -21.51 -11.38 21.05
N ILE A 131 -22.30 -10.50 20.45
CA ILE A 131 -22.31 -9.07 20.75
C ILE A 131 -23.68 -8.53 21.21
N SER A 132 -24.75 -9.27 20.98
CA SER A 132 -26.12 -8.83 21.26
C SER A 132 -26.92 -9.89 22.01
N PHE A 133 -27.88 -9.45 22.83
CA PHE A 133 -28.90 -10.29 23.46
C PHE A 133 -30.18 -10.38 22.61
N ILE A 134 -30.26 -9.63 21.52
CA ILE A 134 -31.37 -9.69 20.56
C ILE A 134 -31.26 -11.00 19.76
N PRO A 135 -32.32 -11.82 19.70
CA PRO A 135 -32.22 -13.17 19.10
C PRO A 135 -31.97 -13.16 17.58
N GLU A 136 -32.51 -12.19 16.85
CA GLU A 136 -32.42 -12.12 15.40
C GLU A 136 -31.33 -11.12 14.98
N PRO A 137 -30.36 -11.56 14.14
CA PRO A 137 -29.39 -10.65 13.57
C PRO A 137 -30.08 -9.70 12.58
N PRO A 138 -29.65 -8.43 12.49
CA PRO A 138 -30.12 -7.53 11.47
C PRO A 138 -29.67 -8.01 10.09
N PRO A 139 -30.42 -7.74 9.02
CA PRO A 139 -29.93 -7.90 7.68
C PRO A 139 -28.78 -6.94 7.45
N ILE A 140 -27.72 -7.39 6.81
CA ILE A 140 -26.57 -6.58 6.39
C ILE A 140 -26.57 -6.42 4.90
N ASP A 141 -26.41 -5.21 4.42
CA ASP A 141 -26.19 -4.90 3.01
C ASP A 141 -24.70 -4.64 2.71
N GLU A 142 -24.41 -4.26 1.49
CA GLU A 142 -23.02 -4.02 1.08
C GLU A 142 -22.44 -2.75 1.72
N HIS A 143 -23.26 -1.72 2.00
CA HIS A 143 -22.82 -0.50 2.68
C HIS A 143 -22.46 -0.80 4.15
N ASP A 144 -23.26 -1.61 4.85
CA ASP A 144 -22.92 -2.02 6.21
C ASP A 144 -21.63 -2.84 6.23
N PHE A 145 -21.47 -3.77 5.28
CA PHE A 145 -20.32 -4.65 5.24
C PHE A 145 -19.03 -3.89 4.87
N ILE A 146 -19.04 -3.01 3.86
CA ILE A 146 -17.86 -2.23 3.47
C ILE A 146 -17.43 -1.31 4.61
N TRP A 147 -18.37 -0.72 5.35
CA TRP A 147 -18.07 0.08 6.53
C TRP A 147 -17.36 -0.76 7.62
N GLY A 148 -17.92 -1.92 7.97
CA GLY A 148 -17.32 -2.83 8.94
C GLY A 148 -15.95 -3.35 8.48
N TRP A 149 -15.81 -3.68 7.19
CA TRP A 149 -14.55 -4.14 6.59
C TRP A 149 -13.47 -3.06 6.65
N LEU A 150 -13.79 -1.81 6.34
CA LEU A 150 -12.87 -0.68 6.40
C LEU A 150 -12.48 -0.32 7.84
N CYS A 151 -13.41 -0.45 8.81
CA CYS A 151 -13.06 -0.32 10.22
C CYS A 151 -12.00 -1.34 10.64
N VAL A 152 -12.14 -2.61 10.24
CA VAL A 152 -11.14 -3.66 10.52
C VAL A 152 -9.84 -3.37 9.80
N ASN A 153 -9.92 -3.07 8.50
CA ASN A 153 -8.74 -2.87 7.65
C ASN A 153 -7.86 -1.70 8.13
N SER A 154 -8.46 -0.59 8.55
CA SER A 154 -7.74 0.65 8.89
C SER A 154 -7.42 0.82 10.37
N ARG A 155 -8.05 0.04 11.28
CA ARG A 155 -7.98 0.27 12.75
C ARG A 155 -7.54 -0.92 13.56
N CYS A 156 -7.58 -2.14 13.01
CA CYS A 156 -7.06 -3.29 13.72
C CYS A 156 -5.53 -3.26 13.76
N VAL A 157 -5.01 -3.76 14.88
CA VAL A 157 -3.59 -3.94 15.10
C VAL A 157 -3.26 -5.42 15.21
N TYR A 158 -2.03 -5.79 14.87
CA TYR A 158 -1.55 -7.14 15.13
C TYR A 158 -1.40 -7.38 16.65
N MET A 159 -1.96 -8.48 17.11
CA MET A 159 -1.75 -8.99 18.45
C MET A 159 -1.67 -10.52 18.36
N ASP A 160 -0.59 -11.11 18.84
CA ASP A 160 -0.45 -12.56 18.83
C ASP A 160 -1.55 -13.24 19.66
N LEU A 161 -2.53 -13.78 18.95
CA LEU A 161 -3.63 -14.56 19.51
C LEU A 161 -3.37 -16.06 19.39
N HIS A 162 -2.15 -16.44 19.01
CA HIS A 162 -1.69 -17.82 18.78
C HIS A 162 -2.39 -18.53 17.60
N TYR A 163 -2.91 -17.78 16.64
CA TYR A 163 -3.37 -18.35 15.36
C TYR A 163 -2.19 -18.59 14.42
N ALA A 164 -2.28 -19.67 13.65
CA ALA A 164 -1.21 -20.09 12.74
C ALA A 164 -0.93 -19.09 11.61
N LYS A 165 -2.00 -18.41 11.14
CA LYS A 165 -1.87 -17.39 10.11
C LYS A 165 -1.72 -16.02 10.74
N HIS A 166 -0.75 -15.26 10.25
CA HIS A 166 -0.46 -13.91 10.74
C HIS A 166 -1.70 -13.00 10.61
N GLU A 167 -2.39 -13.05 9.49
CA GLU A 167 -3.59 -12.27 9.20
C GLU A 167 -4.81 -12.60 10.07
N ASP A 168 -4.76 -13.68 10.85
CA ASP A 168 -5.80 -14.02 11.81
C ASP A 168 -5.55 -13.46 13.22
N ASN A 169 -4.38 -12.84 13.45
CA ASN A 169 -3.99 -12.25 14.73
C ASN A 169 -4.31 -10.74 14.77
N PHE A 170 -5.53 -10.37 14.37
CA PHE A 170 -5.99 -8.99 14.38
C PHE A 170 -6.87 -8.68 15.60
N THR A 171 -6.72 -7.47 16.12
CA THR A 171 -7.47 -6.97 17.28
C THR A 171 -7.83 -5.50 17.04
N LEU A 172 -9.10 -5.17 17.22
CA LEU A 172 -9.56 -3.80 17.31
C LEU A 172 -9.43 -3.35 18.78
N ALA A 173 -8.66 -2.30 19.01
CA ALA A 173 -8.26 -1.86 20.34
C ALA A 173 -8.81 -0.45 20.64
N PRO A 174 -9.87 -0.34 21.46
CA PRO A 174 -10.41 0.95 21.85
C PRO A 174 -9.34 1.90 22.41
N LEU A 175 -9.48 3.17 22.13
CA LEU A 175 -8.56 4.27 22.44
C LEU A 175 -7.25 4.24 21.63
N LEU A 176 -6.66 3.08 21.33
CA LEU A 176 -5.49 3.02 20.46
C LEU A 176 -5.85 3.37 19.04
N ASP A 177 -6.99 2.87 18.55
CA ASP A 177 -7.51 3.12 17.22
C ASP A 177 -7.83 4.60 16.93
N MET A 178 -7.89 5.43 17.99
CA MET A 178 -8.04 6.88 17.87
C MET A 178 -6.70 7.60 17.69
N ALA A 179 -5.56 6.95 17.91
CA ALA A 179 -4.25 7.56 17.70
C ALA A 179 -3.95 7.68 16.22
N ASN A 180 -3.63 8.91 15.77
CA ASN A 180 -3.33 9.18 14.37
C ASN A 180 -1.92 8.73 13.96
N HIS A 181 -1.71 8.62 12.67
CA HIS A 181 -0.41 8.29 12.09
C HIS A 181 0.57 9.46 12.19
N THR A 182 1.84 9.16 12.50
CA THR A 182 2.93 10.14 12.40
C THR A 182 4.08 9.61 11.53
N LYS A 183 4.62 10.49 10.69
CA LYS A 183 5.89 10.26 9.97
C LYS A 183 7.12 10.64 10.80
N HIS A 184 6.94 11.20 12.00
CA HIS A 184 8.01 11.72 12.82
C HIS A 184 8.38 10.74 13.95
N PRO A 185 9.54 10.04 13.88
CA PRO A 185 9.91 9.03 14.87
C PRO A 185 9.95 9.55 16.32
N LYS A 186 10.29 10.85 16.51
CA LYS A 186 10.32 11.48 17.84
C LYS A 186 8.94 11.72 18.46
N LYS A 187 7.86 11.67 17.64
CA LYS A 187 6.48 11.83 18.11
C LYS A 187 5.74 10.48 18.25
N GLU A 188 6.38 9.40 17.83
CA GLU A 188 5.78 8.07 17.80
C GLU A 188 5.68 7.49 19.20
N CYS A 189 4.45 7.27 19.67
CA CYS A 189 4.16 6.51 20.86
C CYS A 189 4.36 5.02 20.61
N ARG A 190 4.86 4.30 21.61
CA ARG A 190 5.18 2.88 21.48
C ARG A 190 4.04 2.02 21.99
N VAL A 191 3.69 1.02 21.22
CA VAL A 191 2.65 0.04 21.56
C VAL A 191 3.31 -1.26 22.00
N ARG A 192 2.85 -1.83 23.11
CA ARG A 192 3.23 -3.15 23.61
C ARG A 192 1.98 -3.99 23.84
N PHE A 193 2.04 -5.23 23.44
CA PHE A 193 0.97 -6.20 23.67
C PHE A 193 1.41 -7.23 24.70
N SER A 194 0.49 -7.54 25.61
CA SER A 194 0.61 -8.61 26.60
C SER A 194 -0.70 -9.38 26.65
N SER A 195 -0.62 -10.70 26.55
CA SER A 195 -1.80 -11.56 26.71
C SER A 195 -2.41 -11.48 28.11
N MET A 196 -1.61 -11.08 29.10
CA MET A 196 -2.05 -10.92 30.50
C MET A 196 -2.57 -9.51 30.79
N ASP A 197 -1.86 -8.48 30.31
CA ASP A 197 -2.10 -7.08 30.68
C ASP A 197 -2.92 -6.33 29.62
N GLY A 198 -3.06 -6.89 28.42
CA GLY A 198 -3.73 -6.26 27.28
C GLY A 198 -2.78 -5.42 26.44
N LEU A 199 -3.23 -4.21 26.11
CA LEU A 199 -2.46 -3.27 25.30
C LEU A 199 -1.95 -2.13 26.17
N GLU A 200 -0.67 -1.84 26.04
CA GLU A 200 0.00 -0.73 26.73
C GLU A 200 0.53 0.28 25.68
N LEU A 201 0.18 1.54 25.87
CA LEU A 201 0.67 2.66 25.06
C LEU A 201 1.61 3.52 25.91
N TYR A 202 2.83 3.70 25.45
CA TYR A 202 3.87 4.48 26.09
C TYR A 202 4.16 5.75 25.29
N ALA A 203 4.56 6.81 25.99
CA ALA A 203 5.07 8.03 25.36
C ALA A 203 6.28 7.73 24.43
N PRO A 204 6.62 8.64 23.51
CA PRO A 204 7.82 8.52 22.68
C PRO A 204 9.09 8.29 23.51
N LEU A 205 10.11 7.68 22.90
CA LEU A 205 11.32 7.29 23.62
C LEU A 205 12.15 8.51 24.08
N GLU A 206 12.22 9.51 23.21
CA GLU A 206 13.11 10.68 23.36
C GLU A 206 12.34 11.97 23.74
N ALA A 207 11.03 11.91 23.89
CA ALA A 207 10.20 13.06 24.17
C ALA A 207 9.12 12.75 25.21
N SER A 208 8.69 13.76 25.96
CA SER A 208 7.47 13.71 26.77
C SER A 208 6.32 14.37 26.04
N LEU A 209 5.13 13.80 26.14
CA LEU A 209 3.92 14.45 25.66
C LEU A 209 3.46 15.48 26.69
N GLN A 210 3.18 16.68 26.22
CA GLN A 210 2.60 17.75 27.03
C GLN A 210 1.07 17.67 26.93
N GLU A 211 0.38 18.30 27.88
CA GLU A 211 -1.08 18.41 27.85
C GLU A 211 -1.52 19.16 26.58
N GLY A 212 -2.48 18.58 25.86
CA GLY A 212 -2.97 19.10 24.58
C GLY A 212 -2.20 18.65 23.34
N GLU A 213 -1.08 17.94 23.49
CA GLU A 213 -0.39 17.35 22.36
C GLU A 213 -1.09 16.06 21.89
N GLU A 214 -1.10 15.88 20.57
CA GLU A 214 -1.70 14.71 19.90
C GLU A 214 -0.90 13.44 20.20
N VAL A 215 -1.62 12.36 20.52
CA VAL A 215 -1.05 11.02 20.68
C VAL A 215 -1.01 10.34 19.33
N CYS A 216 0.20 10.11 18.81
CA CYS A 216 0.39 9.51 17.51
C CYS A 216 1.14 8.18 17.60
N ILE A 217 0.84 7.27 16.67
CA ILE A 217 1.57 6.02 16.43
C ILE A 217 2.00 5.95 14.97
N THR A 218 2.86 5.01 14.61
CA THR A 218 3.05 4.66 13.20
C THR A 218 2.06 3.58 12.78
N TYR A 219 1.43 3.75 11.60
CA TYR A 219 0.61 2.69 10.97
C TYR A 219 1.48 1.75 10.12
N GLY A 220 2.72 2.14 9.86
CA GLY A 220 3.69 1.44 9.04
C GLY A 220 4.48 2.41 8.16
N LEU A 221 5.46 1.86 7.43
CA LEU A 221 6.30 2.58 6.49
C LEU A 221 5.58 2.69 5.13
N HIS A 222 4.49 3.44 5.09
CA HIS A 222 3.59 3.51 3.93
C HIS A 222 3.81 4.77 3.09
N ASP A 223 3.78 4.61 1.77
CA ASP A 223 3.65 5.71 0.83
C ASP A 223 2.22 6.31 0.86
N ASN A 224 2.04 7.48 0.26
CA ASN A 224 0.75 8.15 0.25
C ASN A 224 -0.31 7.42 -0.58
N ALA A 225 0.07 6.64 -1.59
CA ALA A 225 -0.86 5.79 -2.33
C ALA A 225 -1.47 4.70 -1.43
N THR A 226 -0.66 4.07 -0.58
CA THR A 226 -1.12 3.11 0.44
C THR A 226 -1.96 3.79 1.52
N LEU A 227 -1.52 4.94 2.05
CA LEU A 227 -2.27 5.69 3.06
C LEU A 227 -3.65 6.11 2.54
N LEU A 228 -3.77 6.53 1.28
CA LEU A 228 -5.05 6.87 0.66
C LEU A 228 -5.94 5.63 0.52
N THR A 229 -5.41 4.54 -0.01
CA THR A 229 -6.23 3.38 -0.39
C THR A 229 -6.62 2.50 0.78
N GLU A 230 -5.78 2.40 1.81
CA GLU A 230 -6.02 1.56 3.00
C GLU A 230 -6.65 2.35 4.17
N TYR A 231 -6.34 3.66 4.29
CA TYR A 231 -6.71 4.46 5.46
C TYR A 231 -7.53 5.70 5.11
N GLY A 232 -7.61 6.11 3.85
CA GLY A 232 -8.43 7.23 3.39
C GLY A 232 -7.83 8.61 3.68
N PHE A 233 -6.49 8.74 3.79
CA PHE A 233 -5.82 10.04 3.93
C PHE A 233 -4.47 10.06 3.21
N VAL A 234 -3.91 11.25 3.03
CA VAL A 234 -2.56 11.47 2.52
C VAL A 234 -1.80 12.38 3.48
N LEU A 235 -0.51 12.14 3.64
CA LEU A 235 0.37 13.06 4.35
C LEU A 235 0.69 14.25 3.45
N PRO A 236 0.52 15.49 3.93
CA PRO A 236 0.82 16.65 3.11
C PRO A 236 2.33 16.70 2.81
N HIS A 237 2.66 17.00 1.56
CA HIS A 237 4.01 17.43 1.20
C HIS A 237 4.00 18.95 1.16
N HIS A 238 4.42 19.60 2.23
CA HIS A 238 4.56 21.05 2.27
C HIS A 238 5.86 21.47 1.59
N VAL A 239 5.72 22.09 0.44
CA VAL A 239 6.73 23.05 -0.04
C VAL A 239 6.35 24.37 0.60
N GLY A 240 6.83 24.65 1.81
CA GLY A 240 6.63 25.94 2.46
C GLY A 240 7.15 27.06 1.56
N GLU A 241 6.48 28.23 1.54
CA GLU A 241 6.92 29.37 0.71
C GLU A 241 8.34 29.83 1.10
N ASP A 242 8.74 29.68 2.36
CA ASP A 242 10.11 29.98 2.85
C ASP A 242 11.14 28.92 2.42
N ASP A 243 10.73 27.68 2.16
CA ASP A 243 11.62 26.58 1.76
C ASP A 243 11.89 26.57 0.25
N ARG A 244 11.03 27.18 -0.57
CA ARG A 244 11.20 27.25 -2.04
C ARG A 244 12.48 27.95 -2.46
N GLN A 245 13.01 28.86 -1.65
CA GLN A 245 14.23 29.62 -1.97
C GLN A 245 15.50 29.03 -1.34
N LYS A 246 15.41 28.22 -0.29
CA LYS A 246 16.60 27.79 0.49
C LYS A 246 17.06 26.37 0.25
N GLN A 247 16.19 25.45 -0.23
CA GLN A 247 16.56 24.05 -0.43
C GLN A 247 15.70 23.35 -1.51
N ALA A 248 15.76 23.84 -2.74
CA ALA A 248 15.01 23.28 -3.89
C ALA A 248 15.26 21.77 -4.14
N ASN A 249 16.24 21.17 -3.46
CA ASN A 249 16.63 19.76 -3.62
C ASN A 249 16.37 18.91 -2.37
N HIS A 250 15.65 19.41 -1.35
CA HIS A 250 15.42 18.66 -0.12
C HIS A 250 13.96 18.21 -0.02
N TRP A 251 13.76 16.89 0.20
CA TRP A 251 12.45 16.31 0.37
C TRP A 251 11.93 16.51 1.80
N HIS A 252 10.76 17.12 1.95
CA HIS A 252 10.09 17.35 3.23
C HIS A 252 8.76 16.58 3.38
N GLY A 253 8.37 15.84 2.35
CA GLY A 253 7.14 15.05 2.32
C GLY A 253 7.19 13.78 3.17
N ASN A 254 6.44 12.78 2.75
CA ASN A 254 6.46 11.45 3.33
C ASN A 254 7.84 10.81 3.10
N PRO A 255 8.59 10.36 4.15
CA PRO A 255 9.90 9.73 3.98
C PRO A 255 9.85 8.41 3.22
N HIS A 256 8.68 7.80 3.10
CA HIS A 256 8.42 6.54 2.40
C HIS A 256 7.79 6.76 1.01
N ALA A 257 7.75 8.01 0.55
CA ALA A 257 7.20 8.33 -0.76
C ALA A 257 7.99 7.68 -1.89
N GLY A 258 7.26 7.27 -2.91
CA GLY A 258 7.83 6.73 -4.14
C GLY A 258 6.76 6.68 -5.22
N VAL A 259 7.20 6.69 -6.48
CA VAL A 259 6.30 6.54 -7.63
C VAL A 259 6.50 5.16 -8.23
N TRP A 260 5.41 4.42 -8.38
CA TRP A 260 5.42 3.07 -8.93
C TRP A 260 5.33 3.11 -10.46
N LEU A 261 6.14 2.30 -11.15
CA LEU A 261 6.40 2.37 -12.58
C LEU A 261 6.21 1.06 -13.35
N ASP A 262 5.63 0.01 -12.73
CA ASP A 262 5.53 -1.29 -13.38
C ASP A 262 4.74 -1.25 -14.68
N GLU A 263 3.66 -0.46 -14.77
CA GLU A 263 2.88 -0.30 -16.01
C GLU A 263 3.72 0.35 -17.12
N ALA A 264 4.52 1.37 -16.79
CA ALA A 264 5.38 2.04 -17.76
C ALA A 264 6.50 1.10 -18.27
N VAL A 265 7.09 0.32 -17.38
CA VAL A 265 8.10 -0.69 -17.73
C VAL A 265 7.47 -1.82 -18.54
N GLU A 266 6.27 -2.27 -18.24
CA GLU A 266 5.53 -3.27 -19.02
C GLU A 266 5.30 -2.77 -20.46
N HIS A 267 4.85 -1.53 -20.64
CA HIS A 267 4.68 -0.92 -21.98
C HIS A 267 6.01 -0.85 -22.74
N MET A 268 7.10 -0.48 -22.05
CA MET A 268 8.43 -0.45 -22.64
C MET A 268 8.85 -1.83 -23.14
N VAL A 269 8.61 -2.88 -22.35
CA VAL A 269 8.92 -4.26 -22.73
C VAL A 269 8.07 -4.70 -23.93
N GLN A 270 6.77 -4.40 -23.92
CA GLN A 270 5.87 -4.75 -25.03
C GLN A 270 6.28 -4.06 -26.34
N SER A 271 6.73 -2.82 -26.28
CA SER A 271 7.20 -2.08 -27.48
C SER A 271 8.45 -2.67 -28.12
N GLN A 272 9.24 -3.46 -27.37
CA GLN A 272 10.45 -4.12 -27.88
C GLN A 272 10.17 -5.50 -28.53
N GLY A 273 8.92 -5.94 -28.62
CA GLY A 273 8.52 -7.19 -29.28
C GLY A 273 9.23 -8.43 -28.71
N GLU A 274 9.85 -9.24 -29.60
CA GLU A 274 10.54 -10.48 -29.21
C GLU A 274 11.68 -10.24 -28.21
N ALA A 275 12.48 -9.19 -28.43
CA ALA A 275 13.56 -8.82 -27.53
C ALA A 275 13.02 -8.45 -26.15
N GLY A 276 11.91 -7.72 -26.10
CA GLY A 276 11.23 -7.38 -24.83
C GLY A 276 10.71 -8.61 -24.10
N ALA A 277 10.06 -9.53 -24.79
CA ALA A 277 9.57 -10.78 -24.19
C ALA A 277 10.71 -11.62 -23.59
N TRP A 278 11.84 -11.73 -24.29
CA TRP A 278 13.02 -12.40 -23.78
C TRP A 278 13.60 -11.68 -22.54
N LYS A 279 13.78 -10.36 -22.59
CA LYS A 279 14.27 -9.55 -21.45
C LYS A 279 13.36 -9.69 -20.23
N ARG A 280 12.04 -9.68 -20.44
CA ARG A 280 11.06 -9.96 -19.38
C ARG A 280 11.27 -11.32 -18.72
N SER A 281 11.39 -12.37 -19.55
CA SER A 281 11.64 -13.72 -19.05
C SER A 281 12.92 -13.80 -18.20
N LEU A 282 13.98 -13.13 -18.65
CA LEU A 282 15.24 -13.07 -17.91
C LEU A 282 15.11 -12.33 -16.58
N LEU A 283 14.40 -11.20 -16.54
CA LEU A 283 14.11 -10.45 -15.31
C LEU A 283 13.27 -11.29 -14.33
N GLN A 284 12.26 -12.02 -14.83
CA GLN A 284 11.44 -12.93 -14.02
C GLN A 284 12.27 -14.07 -13.41
N GLN A 285 13.10 -14.73 -14.21
CA GLN A 285 13.98 -15.80 -13.74
C GLN A 285 14.99 -15.34 -12.69
N ALA A 286 15.45 -14.09 -12.81
CA ALA A 286 16.39 -13.49 -11.87
C ALA A 286 15.71 -12.86 -10.63
N GLY A 287 14.37 -12.85 -10.55
CA GLY A 287 13.61 -12.23 -9.47
C GLY A 287 13.61 -10.71 -9.48
N TYR A 288 13.87 -10.10 -10.64
CA TYR A 288 13.95 -8.64 -10.82
C TYR A 288 12.75 -8.05 -11.58
N TRP A 289 11.75 -8.85 -11.90
CA TRP A 289 10.54 -8.37 -12.55
C TRP A 289 9.55 -7.77 -11.54
N GLY A 290 9.09 -6.54 -11.82
CA GLY A 290 8.13 -5.82 -10.98
C GLY A 290 8.75 -5.04 -9.81
N ASP A 291 7.91 -4.32 -9.08
CA ASP A 291 8.27 -3.40 -7.97
C ASP A 291 9.26 -2.31 -8.39
N TYR A 292 9.04 -1.73 -9.56
CA TYR A 292 9.85 -0.65 -10.11
C TYR A 292 9.39 0.69 -9.55
N THR A 293 10.31 1.44 -8.92
CA THR A 293 9.99 2.69 -8.26
C THR A 293 11.07 3.75 -8.45
N ILE A 294 10.68 5.01 -8.30
CA ILE A 294 11.59 6.14 -8.10
C ILE A 294 11.31 6.77 -6.73
N HIS A 295 12.35 7.32 -6.10
CA HIS A 295 12.31 7.81 -4.72
C HIS A 295 12.94 9.18 -4.56
N PRO A 296 12.37 10.07 -3.71
CA PRO A 296 12.98 11.33 -3.35
C PRO A 296 14.04 11.18 -2.24
N CYS A 297 14.00 10.06 -1.49
CA CYS A 297 14.85 9.78 -0.33
C CYS A 297 15.46 8.37 -0.40
N PRO A 298 16.69 8.17 0.16
CA PRO A 298 17.60 9.22 0.62
C PRO A 298 18.11 10.08 -0.54
N ALA A 299 18.56 11.31 -0.24
CA ALA A 299 19.13 12.17 -1.29
C ALA A 299 20.48 11.63 -1.78
N PRO A 300 20.82 11.79 -3.08
CA PRO A 300 20.01 12.40 -4.14
C PRO A 300 18.80 11.56 -4.52
N ALA A 301 17.74 12.19 -5.07
CA ALA A 301 16.57 11.47 -5.57
C ALA A 301 16.98 10.51 -6.71
N HIS A 302 16.42 9.30 -6.74
CA HIS A 302 16.98 8.20 -7.54
C HIS A 302 15.94 7.16 -7.96
N PRO A 303 16.20 6.39 -9.02
CA PRO A 303 15.46 5.15 -9.28
C PRO A 303 15.83 4.08 -8.26
N SER A 304 14.89 3.19 -7.91
CA SER A 304 15.22 2.02 -7.08
C SER A 304 16.30 1.16 -7.76
N HIS A 305 17.10 0.47 -6.95
CA HIS A 305 18.10 -0.47 -7.46
C HIS A 305 17.50 -1.51 -8.41
N ARG A 306 16.25 -1.93 -8.15
CA ARG A 306 15.52 -2.88 -8.99
C ARG A 306 15.21 -2.27 -10.36
N LEU A 307 14.69 -1.04 -10.40
CA LEU A 307 14.43 -0.32 -11.66
C LEU A 307 15.72 -0.09 -12.43
N HIS A 308 16.78 0.43 -11.79
CA HIS A 308 18.06 0.68 -12.41
C HIS A 308 18.65 -0.59 -13.05
N THR A 309 18.64 -1.71 -12.31
CA THR A 309 19.13 -3.01 -12.79
C THR A 309 18.30 -3.52 -13.99
N ALA A 310 16.98 -3.35 -13.95
CA ALA A 310 16.11 -3.73 -15.05
C ALA A 310 16.34 -2.85 -16.31
N LEU A 311 16.44 -1.53 -16.13
CA LEU A 311 16.70 -0.60 -17.25
C LEU A 311 18.02 -0.88 -17.94
N ARG A 312 19.05 -1.27 -17.21
CA ARG A 312 20.34 -1.69 -17.83
C ARG A 312 20.16 -2.83 -18.83
N LEU A 313 19.29 -3.80 -18.54
CA LEU A 313 18.95 -4.88 -19.49
C LEU A 313 18.04 -4.37 -20.62
N LEU A 314 17.02 -3.58 -20.27
CA LEU A 314 16.02 -3.09 -21.23
C LEU A 314 16.64 -2.14 -22.28
N CYS A 315 17.66 -1.38 -21.89
CA CYS A 315 18.42 -0.48 -22.77
C CYS A 315 19.54 -1.17 -23.57
N MET A 316 19.73 -2.50 -23.42
CA MET A 316 20.65 -3.23 -24.29
C MET A 316 20.03 -3.48 -25.66
N ASP A 317 20.78 -3.21 -26.72
CA ASP A 317 20.42 -3.62 -28.09
C ASP A 317 20.78 -5.10 -28.26
N VAL A 318 19.79 -5.95 -28.54
CA VAL A 318 19.94 -7.41 -28.63
C VAL A 318 19.47 -7.87 -30.01
N ASP A 319 20.38 -8.52 -30.76
CA ASP A 319 20.09 -9.11 -32.06
C ASP A 319 20.04 -10.64 -31.92
N PHE A 320 18.87 -11.22 -32.16
CA PHE A 320 18.63 -12.67 -32.11
C PHE A 320 19.19 -13.38 -33.38
N HIS A 321 19.50 -12.64 -34.41
CA HIS A 321 20.04 -13.17 -35.65
C HIS A 321 21.56 -12.98 -35.79
N ALA A 322 22.17 -12.28 -34.83
CA ALA A 322 23.61 -12.13 -34.79
C ALA A 322 24.29 -13.48 -34.61
N GLN A 323 25.08 -13.92 -35.58
CA GLN A 323 25.94 -15.10 -35.42
C GLN A 323 27.03 -14.80 -34.41
N GLU A 324 27.46 -15.82 -33.64
CA GLU A 324 28.59 -15.73 -32.69
C GLU A 324 29.91 -15.47 -33.44
N HIS A 325 30.13 -14.25 -33.85
CA HIS A 325 31.37 -13.84 -34.50
C HIS A 325 32.24 -13.03 -33.55
N GLY A 326 33.25 -13.69 -32.98
CA GLY A 326 34.31 -13.07 -32.19
C GLY A 326 34.02 -13.01 -30.69
N GLY A 327 35.03 -13.37 -29.91
CA GLY A 327 34.94 -13.45 -28.43
C GLY A 327 34.60 -12.10 -27.78
N LEU A 328 34.05 -12.19 -26.55
CA LEU A 328 33.62 -11.09 -25.71
C LEU A 328 34.64 -9.91 -25.63
N HIS A 329 35.94 -10.21 -25.72
CA HIS A 329 37.01 -9.20 -25.70
C HIS A 329 37.01 -8.26 -26.90
N ALA A 330 36.58 -8.71 -28.08
CA ALA A 330 36.55 -7.87 -29.28
C ALA A 330 35.38 -6.86 -29.28
N ARG A 331 34.29 -7.18 -28.57
CA ARG A 331 33.11 -6.31 -28.43
C ARG A 331 33.15 -5.34 -27.25
N LEU A 332 34.04 -5.58 -26.28
CA LEU A 332 34.29 -4.70 -25.15
C LEU A 332 35.31 -3.59 -25.45
N SER A 333 35.82 -3.53 -26.68
CA SER A 333 36.77 -2.52 -27.12
C SER A 333 36.10 -1.16 -27.30
N THR A 334 36.71 -0.18 -26.79
CA THR A 334 36.34 1.17 -26.40
C THR A 334 35.96 2.16 -27.51
N ASN A 335 35.40 1.74 -28.63
CA ASN A 335 34.97 2.70 -29.65
C ASN A 335 33.43 2.91 -29.59
N PRO A 336 32.92 4.04 -29.06
CA PRO A 336 31.49 4.24 -28.84
C PRO A 336 30.66 4.37 -30.14
N ARG A 337 31.27 4.40 -31.31
CA ARG A 337 30.56 4.59 -32.57
C ARG A 337 30.29 3.32 -33.37
N THR A 338 30.69 2.13 -32.88
CA THR A 338 30.52 0.84 -33.58
C THR A 338 30.14 -0.30 -32.66
N GLN A 339 29.29 -0.06 -31.61
CA GLN A 339 28.75 -1.16 -30.82
C GLN A 339 27.71 -1.91 -31.70
N SER A 340 28.12 -3.09 -32.22
CA SER A 340 27.18 -4.06 -32.75
C SER A 340 26.26 -4.57 -31.63
N ALA A 341 25.00 -4.85 -31.94
CA ALA A 341 24.03 -5.44 -31.01
C ALA A 341 24.61 -6.68 -30.32
N TYR A 342 24.21 -6.91 -29.08
CA TYR A 342 24.62 -8.10 -28.34
C TYR A 342 23.87 -9.33 -28.84
N THR A 343 24.52 -10.51 -28.84
CA THR A 343 23.75 -11.76 -28.86
C THR A 343 22.98 -11.93 -27.53
N PRO A 344 21.86 -12.67 -27.51
CA PRO A 344 21.13 -12.92 -26.25
C PRO A 344 22.04 -13.47 -25.13
N GLN A 345 22.96 -14.39 -25.46
CA GLN A 345 23.88 -15.01 -24.50
C GLN A 345 24.88 -14.00 -23.94
N ASP A 346 25.45 -13.12 -24.79
CA ASP A 346 26.37 -12.10 -24.32
C ASP A 346 25.65 -11.02 -23.48
N ALA A 347 24.45 -10.63 -23.89
CA ALA A 347 23.62 -9.68 -23.15
C ALA A 347 23.31 -10.21 -21.75
N GLU A 348 22.81 -11.44 -21.65
CA GLU A 348 22.53 -12.10 -20.37
C GLU A 348 23.78 -12.18 -19.50
N ARG A 349 24.90 -12.64 -20.06
CA ARG A 349 26.16 -12.78 -19.34
C ARG A 349 26.64 -11.44 -18.78
N VAL A 350 26.68 -10.38 -19.59
CA VAL A 350 27.13 -9.06 -19.18
C VAL A 350 26.21 -8.47 -18.11
N TRP A 351 24.90 -8.56 -18.31
CA TRP A 351 23.91 -8.06 -17.37
C TRP A 351 23.99 -8.80 -16.03
N ARG A 352 24.14 -10.14 -16.02
CA ARG A 352 24.29 -10.92 -14.78
C ARG A 352 25.56 -10.53 -14.01
N LEU A 353 26.66 -10.23 -14.69
CA LEU A 353 27.87 -9.73 -14.01
C LEU A 353 27.64 -8.39 -13.33
N VAL A 354 26.90 -7.49 -13.94
CA VAL A 354 26.54 -6.19 -13.35
C VAL A 354 25.57 -6.37 -12.19
N MET A 355 24.52 -7.16 -12.37
CA MET A 355 23.53 -7.48 -11.33
C MET A 355 24.18 -8.09 -10.06
N GLN A 356 25.25 -8.90 -10.24
CA GLN A 356 26.00 -9.53 -9.15
C GLN A 356 27.09 -8.64 -8.54
N GLY A 357 27.24 -7.38 -9.00
CA GLY A 357 28.30 -6.48 -8.55
C GLY A 357 29.72 -6.88 -8.98
N ARG A 358 29.85 -7.84 -9.90
CA ARG A 358 31.14 -8.29 -10.45
C ARG A 358 31.65 -7.41 -11.60
N ARG A 359 30.79 -6.55 -12.08
CA ARG A 359 31.06 -5.52 -13.07
C ARG A 359 30.26 -4.27 -12.71
N GLU A 360 30.85 -3.10 -12.84
CA GLU A 360 30.27 -1.82 -12.43
C GLU A 360 29.09 -1.42 -13.34
N GLN A 361 29.23 -1.55 -14.65
CA GLN A 361 28.25 -1.12 -15.65
C GLN A 361 28.28 -2.01 -16.89
N VAL A 362 27.20 -2.02 -17.68
CA VAL A 362 27.15 -2.71 -18.97
C VAL A 362 28.14 -2.04 -19.94
N SER A 363 27.99 -0.74 -20.16
CA SER A 363 28.89 0.16 -20.89
C SER A 363 28.51 1.61 -20.59
N ALA A 364 29.41 2.56 -20.91
CA ALA A 364 29.12 3.98 -20.75
C ALA A 364 27.92 4.44 -21.60
N SER A 365 27.75 3.90 -22.81
CA SER A 365 26.61 4.20 -23.67
C SER A 365 25.29 3.62 -23.11
N ASN A 366 25.32 2.43 -22.51
CA ASN A 366 24.17 1.84 -21.87
C ASN A 366 23.74 2.66 -20.63
N GLU A 367 24.69 3.09 -19.80
CA GLU A 367 24.37 3.96 -18.64
C GLU A 367 23.76 5.30 -19.10
N GLN A 368 24.23 5.88 -20.22
CA GLN A 368 23.60 7.07 -20.78
C GLN A 368 22.16 6.77 -21.26
N SER A 369 21.94 5.66 -21.96
CA SER A 369 20.60 5.24 -22.37
C SER A 369 19.68 5.00 -21.16
N VAL A 370 20.18 4.46 -20.06
CA VAL A 370 19.43 4.31 -18.79
C VAL A 370 19.05 5.68 -18.24
N ARG A 371 19.95 6.64 -18.21
CA ARG A 371 19.65 8.01 -17.75
C ARG A 371 18.59 8.69 -18.60
N ASP A 372 18.74 8.62 -19.92
CA ASP A 372 17.77 9.16 -20.88
C ASP A 372 16.38 8.53 -20.67
N MET A 373 16.35 7.22 -20.39
CA MET A 373 15.10 6.50 -20.11
C MET A 373 14.46 6.93 -18.78
N VAL A 374 15.26 7.13 -17.72
CA VAL A 374 14.75 7.65 -16.43
C VAL A 374 14.16 9.05 -16.61
N ILE A 375 14.82 9.92 -17.38
CA ILE A 375 14.30 11.26 -17.71
C ILE A 375 12.96 11.15 -18.45
N SER A 376 12.89 10.29 -19.47
CA SER A 376 11.64 10.05 -20.22
C SER A 376 10.50 9.57 -19.31
N LEU A 377 10.76 8.61 -18.43
CA LEU A 377 9.77 8.12 -17.46
C LEU A 377 9.27 9.24 -16.53
N CYS A 378 10.17 10.13 -16.08
CA CYS A 378 9.79 11.29 -15.26
C CYS A 378 8.92 12.29 -16.04
N ASP A 379 9.21 12.52 -17.32
CA ASP A 379 8.41 13.40 -18.18
C ASP A 379 7.03 12.80 -18.47
N ASP A 380 6.93 11.48 -18.66
CA ASP A 380 5.67 10.76 -18.85
C ASP A 380 4.78 10.85 -17.59
N ILE A 381 5.36 10.71 -16.39
CA ILE A 381 4.63 10.92 -15.12
C ILE A 381 4.05 12.32 -15.09
N THR A 382 4.88 13.34 -15.29
CA THR A 382 4.48 14.73 -15.17
C THR A 382 3.39 15.11 -16.18
N SER A 383 3.53 14.68 -17.44
CA SER A 383 2.54 14.96 -18.48
C SER A 383 1.23 14.20 -18.27
N GLY A 384 1.31 12.92 -17.85
CA GLY A 384 0.13 12.13 -17.53
C GLY A 384 -0.64 12.68 -16.33
N HIS A 385 0.05 13.17 -15.30
CA HIS A 385 -0.57 13.76 -14.13
C HIS A 385 -1.18 15.15 -14.40
N ALA A 386 -0.57 15.95 -15.29
CA ALA A 386 -1.16 17.22 -15.71
C ALA A 386 -2.58 17.01 -16.27
N THR A 387 -2.78 16.01 -17.11
CA THR A 387 -4.11 15.67 -17.65
C THR A 387 -5.09 15.25 -16.54
N ARG A 388 -4.66 14.46 -15.55
CA ARG A 388 -5.50 14.05 -14.42
C ARG A 388 -5.86 15.23 -13.51
N LEU A 389 -4.91 16.12 -13.26
CA LEU A 389 -5.14 17.35 -12.49
C LEU A 389 -6.16 18.27 -13.19
N ASP A 390 -6.11 18.35 -14.53
CA ASP A 390 -7.10 19.11 -15.30
C ASP A 390 -8.51 18.53 -15.15
N ASN A 391 -8.66 17.22 -15.11
CA ASN A 391 -9.94 16.54 -14.88
C ASN A 391 -10.50 16.77 -13.46
N LEU A 392 -9.67 17.16 -12.50
CA LEU A 392 -10.08 17.48 -11.13
C LEU A 392 -10.41 18.97 -10.93
N LYS A 393 -10.28 19.81 -11.97
CA LYS A 393 -10.63 21.24 -11.89
C LYS A 393 -12.12 21.41 -11.58
N GLY A 394 -12.40 22.17 -10.53
CA GLY A 394 -13.78 22.42 -10.07
C GLY A 394 -14.36 21.35 -9.13
N ALA A 395 -13.63 20.28 -8.83
CA ALA A 395 -14.01 19.33 -7.79
C ALA A 395 -13.50 19.81 -6.42
N ASP A 396 -14.40 20.42 -5.63
CA ASP A 396 -14.10 21.03 -4.33
C ASP A 396 -14.56 20.13 -3.17
N ASN A 397 -14.01 18.91 -3.09
CA ASN A 397 -14.26 18.00 -1.97
C ASN A 397 -12.94 17.41 -1.45
N VAL A 398 -12.98 16.87 -0.23
CA VAL A 398 -11.81 16.35 0.47
C VAL A 398 -11.14 15.22 -0.33
N SER A 399 -11.92 14.31 -0.91
CA SER A 399 -11.40 13.19 -1.71
C SER A 399 -10.63 13.69 -2.94
N ALA A 400 -11.19 14.66 -3.69
CA ALA A 400 -10.51 15.27 -4.84
C ALA A 400 -9.23 16.00 -4.42
N SER A 401 -9.24 16.66 -3.26
CA SER A 401 -8.05 17.35 -2.71
C SER A 401 -6.93 16.36 -2.38
N MET A 402 -7.28 15.17 -1.86
CA MET A 402 -6.31 14.11 -1.58
C MET A 402 -5.71 13.52 -2.87
N VAL A 403 -6.55 13.27 -3.89
CA VAL A 403 -6.04 12.80 -5.19
C VAL A 403 -5.12 13.85 -5.81
N ARG A 404 -5.49 15.14 -5.74
CA ARG A 404 -4.66 16.23 -6.23
C ARG A 404 -3.31 16.28 -5.50
N ALA A 405 -3.31 16.21 -4.16
CA ALA A 405 -2.09 16.20 -3.37
C ALA A 405 -1.16 15.03 -3.72
N LEU A 406 -1.72 13.85 -3.99
CA LEU A 406 -0.94 12.68 -4.42
C LEU A 406 -0.33 12.88 -5.81
N LEU A 407 -1.10 13.39 -6.78
CA LEU A 407 -0.59 13.70 -8.13
C LEU A 407 0.52 14.75 -8.10
N GLU A 408 0.37 15.80 -7.28
CA GLU A 408 1.38 16.84 -7.08
C GLU A 408 2.64 16.30 -6.41
N GLU A 409 2.50 15.40 -5.44
CA GLU A 409 3.63 14.68 -4.81
C GLU A 409 4.41 13.87 -5.84
N GLU A 410 3.74 13.06 -6.65
CA GLU A 410 4.41 12.23 -7.66
C GLU A 410 5.09 13.08 -8.75
N CYS A 411 4.49 14.19 -9.17
CA CYS A 411 5.12 15.16 -10.06
C CYS A 411 6.40 15.75 -9.45
N HIS A 412 6.35 16.10 -8.16
CA HIS A 412 7.53 16.64 -7.46
C HIS A 412 8.64 15.60 -7.35
N ILE A 413 8.32 14.35 -7.00
CA ILE A 413 9.29 13.24 -6.97
C ILE A 413 9.93 13.06 -8.35
N ALA A 414 9.14 12.99 -9.41
CA ALA A 414 9.62 12.88 -10.78
C ALA A 414 10.58 14.02 -11.16
N SER A 415 10.23 15.26 -10.78
CA SER A 415 11.08 16.44 -11.01
C SER A 415 12.42 16.36 -10.28
N LEU A 416 12.44 15.89 -9.03
CA LEU A 416 13.66 15.70 -8.25
C LEU A 416 14.56 14.60 -8.85
N VAL A 417 13.97 13.46 -9.24
CA VAL A 417 14.72 12.37 -9.88
C VAL A 417 15.27 12.79 -11.25
N LYS A 418 14.47 13.49 -12.06
CA LYS A 418 14.94 14.05 -13.32
C LYS A 418 16.14 14.98 -13.12
N ALA A 419 16.04 15.94 -12.21
CA ALA A 419 17.09 16.89 -11.93
C ALA A 419 18.39 16.22 -11.41
N SER A 420 18.29 15.18 -10.56
CA SER A 420 19.46 14.43 -10.10
C SER A 420 20.08 13.61 -11.24
N THR A 421 19.26 13.05 -12.11
CA THR A 421 19.71 12.29 -13.28
C THR A 421 20.45 13.17 -14.28
N GLU A 422 19.95 14.38 -14.56
CA GLU A 422 20.58 15.38 -15.44
C GLU A 422 21.92 15.87 -14.90
N ARG A 423 22.05 16.01 -13.57
CA ARG A 423 23.35 16.33 -12.91
C ARG A 423 24.33 15.17 -12.88
N ALA A 424 23.91 13.99 -13.32
CA ALA A 424 24.67 12.75 -13.23
C ALA A 424 25.06 12.37 -11.78
N ASP A 425 24.18 12.69 -10.82
CA ASP A 425 24.35 12.25 -9.44
C ASP A 425 24.48 10.72 -9.37
N PRO A 426 25.28 10.16 -8.45
CA PRO A 426 25.42 8.71 -8.31
C PRO A 426 24.11 8.11 -7.72
N TRP A 427 23.74 6.91 -8.18
CA TRP A 427 22.60 6.13 -7.69
C TRP A 427 23.05 4.80 -7.09
#